data_c235c31f23b4e0c9fd66e013b5ad566f
#
_entry.id   c235c31f23b4e0c9fd66e013b5ad566f
#
_cell.length_a   1.000
_cell.length_b   1.000
_cell.length_c   1.000
_cell.angle_alpha   90.00
_cell.angle_beta   90.00
_cell.angle_gamma   90.00
#
_symmetry.space_group_name_H-M   'P 1'
#
loop_
_entity.id
_entity.type
_entity.pdbx_description
1 polymer ?
#
loop_
_entity_poly.entity_id
_entity_poly.type
_entity_poly.pdbx_seq_one_letter_code
_entity_poly.pdbx_strand_id
1 'polypeptide(L)'
;MIAVDSLARMYRPEEQRFAFRLRRNGHGEVLEGVSRRYTATALIGLAGEGQDIVAEVLDKHSRHDVCGRLIADICEPQELGEVALTTWAARMLQHPQAHKALDTLRRMDPARGTYPTVELSWALTALVIGGNETTDMALAERIANVLIGSFKQKSVLFPQGPAKKGLSAFRAHVSCFANFVYPIQALSHYHQATGDTKAAEIACRCAEHMCQLQGPQGQWWWHFDVRTGRVVEGYPVYSVHQDSMAPMAIFALANACGRDYSASVEKGLSWLFNPTEISGSLIDTERNIIWRKVARREPGRLVRSLQATTSCLHSAIRVPGVDFLFPPVSIDYESRPYHMGWILHAWHLNRKQESEKQISALKNKHQ
;
A
#
# COMPACT_ATOMS: atom_id res chain seq x y z
N MET A 1 20.52 -5.83 -3.81
CA MET A 1 19.02 -5.81 -3.88
C MET A 1 18.54 -4.51 -3.25
N ILE A 2 18.11 -3.53 -4.06
CA ILE A 2 17.81 -2.15 -3.63
C ILE A 2 16.89 -2.06 -2.40
N ALA A 3 15.83 -2.88 -2.33
CA ALA A 3 14.89 -2.83 -1.21
C ALA A 3 15.51 -3.26 0.13
N VAL A 4 16.37 -4.27 0.12
CA VAL A 4 17.09 -4.78 1.31
C VAL A 4 18.08 -3.74 1.81
N ASP A 5 18.97 -3.27 0.92
CA ASP A 5 19.99 -2.27 1.25
C ASP A 5 19.36 -0.97 1.77
N SER A 6 18.26 -0.53 1.12
CA SER A 6 17.51 0.64 1.58
C SER A 6 16.89 0.44 2.96
N LEU A 7 16.35 -0.75 3.26
CA LEU A 7 15.82 -1.07 4.59
C LEU A 7 16.94 -1.08 5.64
N ALA A 8 18.07 -1.75 5.36
CA ALA A 8 19.20 -1.80 6.27
C ALA A 8 19.67 -0.39 6.67
N ARG A 9 19.76 0.52 5.70
CA ARG A 9 20.13 1.92 5.95
C ARG A 9 19.09 2.72 6.73
N MET A 10 17.82 2.32 6.69
CA MET A 10 16.73 3.02 7.38
C MET A 10 16.38 2.40 8.75
N TYR A 11 17.00 1.28 9.11
CA TYR A 11 16.80 0.69 10.42
C TYR A 11 17.58 1.46 11.50
N ARG A 12 16.98 1.63 12.67
CA ARG A 12 17.57 2.25 13.86
C ARG A 12 17.62 1.23 14.98
N PRO A 13 18.79 0.60 15.20
CA PRO A 13 18.93 -0.49 16.16
C PRO A 13 18.57 -0.10 17.60
N GLU A 14 18.95 1.08 18.03
CA GLU A 14 18.69 1.54 19.42
C GLU A 14 17.18 1.69 19.71
N GLU A 15 16.40 2.12 18.73
CA GLU A 15 14.96 2.26 18.83
C GLU A 15 14.21 0.97 18.49
N GLN A 16 14.91 -0.01 17.90
CA GLN A 16 14.31 -1.22 17.27
C GLN A 16 13.17 -0.86 16.33
N ARG A 17 13.36 0.18 15.51
CA ARG A 17 12.37 0.71 14.56
C ARG A 17 13.03 1.23 13.31
N PHE A 18 12.22 1.31 12.27
CA PHE A 18 12.62 2.01 11.05
C PHE A 18 12.38 3.51 11.18
N ALA A 19 13.28 4.29 10.58
CA ALA A 19 13.11 5.72 10.42
C ALA A 19 11.77 6.06 9.73
N PHE A 20 11.25 7.25 9.96
CA PHE A 20 10.08 7.73 9.21
C PHE A 20 10.43 7.92 7.74
N ARG A 21 11.64 8.44 7.47
CA ARG A 21 12.16 8.58 6.11
C ARG A 21 13.68 8.75 6.10
N LEU A 22 14.26 8.42 4.95
CA LEU A 22 15.55 8.87 4.52
C LEU A 22 15.34 10.02 3.53
N ARG A 23 15.99 11.15 3.74
CA ARG A 23 15.94 12.32 2.88
C ARG A 23 17.34 12.73 2.44
N ARG A 24 17.46 13.07 1.15
CA ARG A 24 18.67 13.71 0.61
C ARG A 24 18.49 15.22 0.57
N ASN A 25 19.45 15.94 1.10
CA ASN A 25 19.55 17.39 1.03
C ASN A 25 20.93 17.82 0.51
N GLY A 26 21.21 19.11 0.50
CA GLY A 26 22.51 19.63 0.03
C GLY A 26 23.73 19.18 0.85
N HIS A 27 23.54 18.60 2.04
CA HIS A 27 24.60 18.14 2.96
C HIS A 27 24.72 16.61 2.99
N GLY A 28 23.94 15.88 2.21
CA GLY A 28 23.94 14.41 2.17
C GLY A 28 22.61 13.78 2.49
N GLU A 29 22.63 12.54 3.00
CA GLU A 29 21.45 11.77 3.38
C GLU A 29 21.25 11.79 4.89
N VAL A 30 20.01 12.04 5.29
CA VAL A 30 19.63 12.14 6.72
C VAL A 30 18.42 11.24 6.99
N LEU A 31 18.50 10.48 8.08
CA LEU A 31 17.36 9.74 8.64
C LEU A 31 16.55 10.65 9.57
N GLU A 32 15.25 10.74 9.33
CA GLU A 32 14.35 11.57 10.13
C GLU A 32 13.29 10.73 10.84
N GLY A 33 13.10 10.96 12.13
CA GLY A 33 12.07 10.34 12.98
C GLY A 33 12.10 8.83 13.01
N VAL A 34 11.06 8.23 13.58
CA VAL A 34 10.76 6.79 13.57
C VAL A 34 9.27 6.59 13.30
N SER A 35 8.89 5.43 12.79
CA SER A 35 7.49 5.12 12.47
C SER A 35 7.12 3.69 12.82
N ARG A 36 6.17 3.50 13.74
CA ARG A 36 5.61 2.19 14.07
C ARG A 36 4.92 1.55 12.86
N ARG A 37 4.12 2.31 12.10
CA ARG A 37 3.45 1.81 10.89
C ARG A 37 4.45 1.33 9.84
N TYR A 38 5.53 2.08 9.60
CA TYR A 38 6.54 1.70 8.62
C TYR A 38 7.41 0.54 9.10
N THR A 39 7.63 0.43 10.41
CA THR A 39 8.28 -0.74 10.98
C THR A 39 7.42 -1.99 10.79
N ALA A 40 6.11 -1.92 11.04
CA ALA A 40 5.20 -3.04 10.81
C ALA A 40 5.17 -3.46 9.32
N THR A 41 5.12 -2.49 8.38
CA THR A 41 5.15 -2.81 6.95
C THR A 41 6.49 -3.40 6.49
N ALA A 42 7.60 -2.93 7.02
CA ALA A 42 8.91 -3.54 6.77
C ALA A 42 8.97 -4.99 7.27
N LEU A 43 8.43 -5.28 8.46
CA LEU A 43 8.35 -6.64 9.01
C LEU A 43 7.44 -7.56 8.16
N ILE A 44 6.32 -7.04 7.63
CA ILE A 44 5.45 -7.77 6.70
C ILE A 44 6.25 -8.17 5.45
N GLY A 45 7.06 -7.27 4.90
CA GLY A 45 7.93 -7.58 3.77
C GLY A 45 9.02 -8.60 4.12
N LEU A 46 9.66 -8.42 5.26
CA LEU A 46 10.72 -9.32 5.73
C LEU A 46 10.22 -10.71 6.16
N ALA A 47 8.91 -10.88 6.39
CA ALA A 47 8.34 -12.16 6.81
C ALA A 47 8.60 -13.29 5.81
N GLY A 48 8.68 -12.96 4.51
CA GLY A 48 8.97 -13.93 3.45
C GLY A 48 10.45 -14.13 3.14
N GLU A 49 11.35 -13.35 3.73
CA GLU A 49 12.77 -13.37 3.37
C GLU A 49 13.58 -14.34 4.27
N GLY A 50 14.75 -14.80 3.76
CA GLY A 50 15.66 -15.65 4.49
C GLY A 50 16.34 -14.98 5.68
N GLN A 51 16.91 -15.76 6.59
CA GLN A 51 17.56 -15.24 7.81
C GLN A 51 18.76 -14.35 7.50
N ASP A 52 19.50 -14.63 6.44
CA ASP A 52 20.65 -13.80 6.02
C ASP A 52 20.21 -12.38 5.66
N ILE A 53 19.14 -12.25 4.89
CA ILE A 53 18.54 -10.94 4.53
C ILE A 53 18.02 -10.22 5.77
N VAL A 54 17.39 -10.97 6.68
CA VAL A 54 16.87 -10.38 7.94
C VAL A 54 18.00 -9.86 8.81
N ALA A 55 19.10 -10.62 8.95
CA ALA A 55 20.27 -10.22 9.70
C ALA A 55 20.93 -8.98 9.09
N GLU A 56 21.02 -8.91 7.77
CA GLU A 56 21.52 -7.73 7.05
C GLU A 56 20.69 -6.48 7.35
N VAL A 57 19.35 -6.60 7.40
CA VAL A 57 18.45 -5.47 7.57
C VAL A 57 18.32 -5.05 9.05
N LEU A 58 18.22 -6.01 9.97
CA LEU A 58 17.89 -5.76 11.39
C LEU A 58 19.11 -5.81 12.32
N ASP A 59 20.33 -5.89 11.75
CA ASP A 59 21.56 -6.01 12.52
C ASP A 59 21.47 -7.20 13.48
N LYS A 60 21.70 -7.01 14.75
CA LYS A 60 21.65 -8.05 15.80
C LYS A 60 20.22 -8.47 16.23
N HIS A 61 19.17 -7.81 15.73
CA HIS A 61 17.80 -8.08 16.16
C HIS A 61 17.12 -9.11 15.25
N SER A 62 16.31 -9.95 15.86
CA SER A 62 15.41 -10.83 15.09
C SER A 62 14.12 -10.10 14.69
N ARG A 63 13.40 -10.66 13.70
CA ARG A 63 12.04 -10.18 13.36
C ARG A 63 11.10 -10.22 14.56
N HIS A 64 11.27 -11.23 15.44
CA HIS A 64 10.45 -11.37 16.64
C HIS A 64 10.76 -10.29 17.67
N ASP A 65 12.03 -9.91 17.86
CA ASP A 65 12.38 -8.82 18.79
C ASP A 65 11.72 -7.51 18.39
N VAL A 66 11.87 -7.13 17.10
CA VAL A 66 11.28 -5.90 16.58
C VAL A 66 9.74 -5.94 16.58
N CYS A 67 9.14 -7.07 16.24
CA CYS A 67 7.69 -7.26 16.31
C CYS A 67 7.18 -7.23 17.75
N GLY A 68 7.88 -7.88 18.69
CA GLY A 68 7.57 -7.85 20.12
C GLY A 68 7.56 -6.44 20.68
N ARG A 69 8.50 -5.60 20.24
CA ARG A 69 8.53 -4.19 20.62
C ARG A 69 7.33 -3.41 20.10
N LEU A 70 6.88 -3.68 18.84
CA LEU A 70 5.65 -3.08 18.31
C LEU A 70 4.41 -3.53 19.08
N ILE A 71 4.32 -4.82 19.43
CA ILE A 71 3.21 -5.36 20.22
C ILE A 71 3.15 -4.70 21.59
N ALA A 72 4.29 -4.48 22.24
CA ALA A 72 4.35 -3.79 23.53
C ALA A 72 3.84 -2.34 23.45
N ASP A 73 4.07 -1.66 22.34
CA ASP A 73 3.70 -0.26 22.15
C ASP A 73 2.22 -0.03 21.89
N ILE A 74 1.44 -1.03 21.46
CA ILE A 74 0.01 -0.89 21.15
C ILE A 74 -0.93 -1.12 22.36
N CYS A 75 -0.37 -1.12 23.57
CA CYS A 75 -1.17 -1.33 24.81
C CYS A 75 -1.98 -0.10 25.24
N GLU A 76 -1.71 1.07 24.68
CA GLU A 76 -2.42 2.35 24.95
C GLU A 76 -3.38 2.70 23.81
N PRO A 77 -4.31 3.68 23.97
CA PRO A 77 -5.26 4.07 22.93
C PRO A 77 -4.53 4.41 21.61
N GLN A 78 -4.74 3.61 20.59
CA GLN A 78 -3.97 3.62 19.36
C GLN A 78 -4.84 3.97 18.16
N GLU A 79 -4.18 4.40 17.10
CA GLU A 79 -4.83 4.52 15.79
C GLU A 79 -5.03 3.11 15.19
N LEU A 80 -6.20 2.83 14.62
CA LEU A 80 -6.53 1.53 14.04
C LEU A 80 -5.46 1.03 13.08
N GLY A 81 -4.90 1.91 12.25
CA GLY A 81 -3.86 1.54 11.28
C GLY A 81 -2.57 1.00 11.91
N GLU A 82 -2.18 1.47 13.09
CA GLU A 82 -1.01 0.95 13.82
C GLU A 82 -1.30 -0.45 14.37
N VAL A 83 -2.46 -0.63 15.00
CA VAL A 83 -2.87 -1.92 15.55
C VAL A 83 -3.04 -2.96 14.44
N ALA A 84 -3.72 -2.59 13.35
CA ALA A 84 -3.97 -3.48 12.21
C ALA A 84 -2.66 -3.96 11.55
N LEU A 85 -1.74 -3.04 11.25
CA LEU A 85 -0.45 -3.40 10.63
C LEU A 85 0.44 -4.22 11.59
N THR A 86 0.44 -3.89 12.88
CA THR A 86 1.18 -4.69 13.89
C THR A 86 0.59 -6.09 14.01
N THR A 87 -0.74 -6.22 14.04
CA THR A 87 -1.42 -7.53 14.06
C THR A 87 -1.09 -8.34 12.81
N TRP A 88 -1.13 -7.70 11.64
CA TRP A 88 -0.77 -8.35 10.38
C TRP A 88 0.68 -8.86 10.40
N ALA A 89 1.65 -8.01 10.79
CA ALA A 89 3.05 -8.42 10.91
C ALA A 89 3.23 -9.57 11.91
N ALA A 90 2.61 -9.48 13.08
CA ALA A 90 2.70 -10.49 14.12
C ALA A 90 2.13 -11.85 13.68
N ARG A 91 1.03 -11.86 12.94
CA ARG A 91 0.43 -13.10 12.41
C ARG A 91 1.28 -13.70 11.28
N MET A 92 1.79 -12.90 10.36
CA MET A 92 2.70 -13.40 9.31
C MET A 92 3.98 -14.02 9.88
N LEU A 93 4.51 -13.42 10.94
CA LEU A 93 5.70 -13.91 11.64
C LEU A 93 5.41 -15.07 12.59
N GLN A 94 4.14 -15.45 12.79
CA GLN A 94 3.73 -16.41 13.80
C GLN A 94 4.30 -16.06 15.19
N HIS A 95 4.26 -14.76 15.54
CA HIS A 95 4.86 -14.27 16.77
C HIS A 95 4.13 -14.83 18.00
N PRO A 96 4.81 -15.32 19.05
CA PRO A 96 4.18 -15.93 20.23
C PRO A 96 3.16 -15.03 20.93
N GLN A 97 3.35 -13.71 20.86
CA GLN A 97 2.44 -12.73 21.46
C GLN A 97 1.47 -12.10 20.44
N ALA A 98 1.29 -12.68 19.26
CA ALA A 98 0.37 -12.17 18.24
C ALA A 98 -1.08 -11.99 18.77
N HIS A 99 -1.48 -12.86 19.72
CA HIS A 99 -2.78 -12.77 20.40
C HIS A 99 -3.00 -11.42 21.08
N LYS A 100 -1.98 -10.79 21.66
CA LYS A 100 -2.12 -9.47 22.33
C LYS A 100 -2.51 -8.36 21.34
N ALA A 101 -1.87 -8.34 20.17
CA ALA A 101 -2.20 -7.40 19.11
C ALA A 101 -3.61 -7.66 18.56
N LEU A 102 -3.96 -8.93 18.36
CA LEU A 102 -5.28 -9.36 17.91
C LEU A 102 -6.38 -8.99 18.89
N ASP A 103 -6.17 -9.20 20.19
CA ASP A 103 -7.14 -8.83 21.24
C ASP A 103 -7.32 -7.30 21.29
N THR A 104 -6.27 -6.53 21.04
CA THR A 104 -6.40 -5.07 20.93
C THR A 104 -7.23 -4.70 19.70
N LEU A 105 -7.01 -5.33 18.55
CA LEU A 105 -7.81 -5.12 17.34
C LEU A 105 -9.29 -5.50 17.58
N ARG A 106 -9.55 -6.61 18.24
CA ARG A 106 -10.92 -7.05 18.61
C ARG A 106 -11.61 -6.04 19.51
N ARG A 107 -10.92 -5.52 20.54
CA ARG A 107 -11.49 -4.49 21.46
C ARG A 107 -11.83 -3.18 20.76
N MET A 108 -11.07 -2.79 19.74
CA MET A 108 -11.37 -1.59 18.95
C MET A 108 -12.65 -1.73 18.13
N ASP A 109 -13.09 -2.93 17.84
CA ASP A 109 -14.26 -3.27 16.99
C ASP A 109 -14.36 -2.38 15.74
N PRO A 110 -13.44 -2.54 14.77
CA PRO A 110 -13.34 -1.64 13.63
C PRO A 110 -14.63 -1.54 12.80
N ALA A 111 -15.48 -2.57 12.85
CA ALA A 111 -16.75 -2.59 12.14
C ALA A 111 -17.80 -1.62 12.69
N ARG A 112 -17.69 -1.21 13.96
CA ARG A 112 -18.60 -0.24 14.59
C ARG A 112 -18.05 1.18 14.60
N GLY A 113 -16.75 1.32 14.38
CA GLY A 113 -16.08 2.61 14.39
C GLY A 113 -16.17 3.34 13.05
N THR A 114 -15.72 4.59 13.08
CA THR A 114 -15.66 5.45 11.90
C THR A 114 -14.20 5.58 11.46
N TYR A 115 -13.73 4.62 10.68
CA TYR A 115 -12.32 4.51 10.29
C TYR A 115 -12.09 4.73 8.79
N PRO A 116 -10.89 5.18 8.39
CA PRO A 116 -10.52 5.26 6.97
C PRO A 116 -10.58 3.88 6.29
N THR A 117 -11.01 3.88 5.03
CA THR A 117 -11.08 2.66 4.19
C THR A 117 -9.76 1.86 4.19
N VAL A 118 -8.63 2.55 4.12
CA VAL A 118 -7.30 1.93 4.15
C VAL A 118 -7.06 1.18 5.47
N GLU A 119 -7.42 1.78 6.60
CA GLU A 119 -7.20 1.17 7.92
C GLU A 119 -8.15 -0.03 8.16
N LEU A 120 -9.39 0.06 7.67
CA LEU A 120 -10.33 -1.08 7.66
C LEU A 120 -9.81 -2.23 6.77
N SER A 121 -9.21 -1.91 5.63
CA SER A 121 -8.62 -2.91 4.74
C SER A 121 -7.44 -3.62 5.39
N TRP A 122 -6.56 -2.89 6.09
CA TRP A 122 -5.46 -3.50 6.86
C TRP A 122 -5.98 -4.38 8.00
N ALA A 123 -7.04 -3.95 8.70
CA ALA A 123 -7.66 -4.74 9.76
C ALA A 123 -8.28 -6.04 9.20
N LEU A 124 -8.99 -5.97 8.08
CA LEU A 124 -9.54 -7.15 7.41
C LEU A 124 -8.42 -8.11 7.00
N THR A 125 -7.37 -7.61 6.37
CA THR A 125 -6.21 -8.43 5.97
C THR A 125 -5.56 -9.10 7.19
N ALA A 126 -5.35 -8.35 8.27
CA ALA A 126 -4.77 -8.88 9.51
C ALA A 126 -5.60 -10.02 10.13
N LEU A 127 -6.93 -9.97 10.01
CA LEU A 127 -7.83 -11.00 10.54
C LEU A 127 -7.84 -12.28 9.70
N VAL A 128 -7.74 -12.19 8.38
CA VAL A 128 -7.82 -13.36 7.49
C VAL A 128 -6.47 -14.02 7.20
N ILE A 129 -5.36 -13.29 7.38
CA ILE A 129 -4.01 -13.86 7.24
C ILE A 129 -3.63 -14.62 8.51
N GLY A 130 -3.23 -15.88 8.37
CA GLY A 130 -2.60 -16.65 9.44
C GLY A 130 -3.54 -17.39 10.38
N GLY A 131 -4.83 -17.58 10.04
CA GLY A 131 -5.69 -18.47 10.82
C GLY A 131 -7.19 -18.27 10.58
N ASN A 132 -7.98 -19.29 10.89
CA ASN A 132 -9.42 -19.33 10.69
C ASN A 132 -10.16 -19.45 12.04
N GLU A 133 -9.74 -18.74 13.09
CA GLU A 133 -10.48 -18.72 14.34
C GLU A 133 -11.87 -18.11 14.13
N THR A 134 -12.90 -18.77 14.64
CA THR A 134 -14.31 -18.38 14.41
C THR A 134 -14.60 -16.92 14.81
N THR A 135 -14.01 -16.46 15.92
CA THR A 135 -14.19 -15.08 16.41
C THR A 135 -13.55 -14.04 15.48
N ASP A 136 -12.41 -14.37 14.87
CA ASP A 136 -11.74 -13.50 13.91
C ASP A 136 -12.53 -13.41 12.62
N MET A 137 -13.06 -14.55 12.15
CA MET A 137 -13.87 -14.60 10.94
C MET A 137 -15.18 -13.82 11.08
N ALA A 138 -15.84 -13.87 12.25
CA ALA A 138 -17.04 -13.06 12.51
C ALA A 138 -16.74 -11.55 12.50
N LEU A 139 -15.60 -11.11 13.02
CA LEU A 139 -15.18 -9.71 12.94
C LEU A 139 -14.75 -9.34 11.50
N ALA A 140 -14.04 -10.22 10.81
CA ALA A 140 -13.64 -10.04 9.41
C ALA A 140 -14.87 -9.87 8.50
N GLU A 141 -15.92 -10.68 8.68
CA GLU A 141 -17.18 -10.56 7.95
C GLU A 141 -17.82 -9.19 8.15
N ARG A 142 -17.91 -8.71 9.41
CA ARG A 142 -18.45 -7.38 9.68
C ARG A 142 -17.66 -6.27 9.02
N ILE A 143 -16.32 -6.32 9.05
CA ILE A 143 -15.46 -5.33 8.39
C ILE A 143 -15.60 -5.43 6.85
N ALA A 144 -15.62 -6.63 6.29
CA ALA A 144 -15.85 -6.84 4.86
C ALA A 144 -17.18 -6.24 4.42
N ASN A 145 -18.25 -6.44 5.19
CA ASN A 145 -19.57 -5.85 4.94
C ASN A 145 -19.54 -4.31 4.97
N VAL A 146 -18.77 -3.69 5.89
CA VAL A 146 -18.57 -2.23 5.92
C VAL A 146 -17.84 -1.75 4.65
N LEU A 147 -16.79 -2.43 4.25
CA LEU A 147 -16.05 -2.10 2.99
C LEU A 147 -16.96 -2.26 1.77
N ILE A 148 -17.61 -3.40 1.62
CA ILE A 148 -18.56 -3.71 0.53
C ILE A 148 -19.67 -2.66 0.47
N GLY A 149 -20.25 -2.29 1.62
CA GLY A 149 -21.29 -1.27 1.70
C GLY A 149 -20.81 0.14 1.36
N SER A 150 -19.52 0.43 1.52
CA SER A 150 -18.92 1.73 1.19
C SER A 150 -18.59 1.89 -0.29
N PHE A 151 -18.48 0.79 -1.04
CA PHE A 151 -18.12 0.78 -2.46
C PHE A 151 -19.12 1.57 -3.31
N LYS A 152 -18.61 2.47 -4.13
CA LYS A 152 -19.45 3.32 -5.00
C LYS A 152 -19.65 2.67 -6.36
N GLN A 153 -20.80 2.07 -6.56
CA GLN A 153 -21.14 1.32 -7.78
C GLN A 153 -20.96 2.13 -9.07
N LYS A 154 -21.28 3.43 -9.04
CA LYS A 154 -21.20 4.32 -10.22
C LYS A 154 -19.76 4.70 -10.59
N SER A 155 -18.94 4.99 -9.61
CA SER A 155 -17.54 5.42 -9.81
C SER A 155 -16.54 4.27 -9.72
N VAL A 156 -16.99 3.09 -9.31
CA VAL A 156 -16.23 1.84 -9.19
C VAL A 156 -14.99 2.01 -8.32
N LEU A 157 -15.12 2.74 -7.20
CA LEU A 157 -14.03 2.95 -6.24
C LEU A 157 -14.53 3.12 -4.81
N PHE A 158 -13.59 3.10 -3.88
CA PHE A 158 -13.88 3.32 -2.47
C PHE A 158 -13.62 4.78 -2.07
N PRO A 159 -14.47 5.37 -1.21
CA PRO A 159 -14.18 6.67 -0.61
C PRO A 159 -13.00 6.56 0.36
N GLN A 160 -12.41 7.69 0.69
CA GLN A 160 -11.29 7.73 1.66
C GLN A 160 -11.73 7.28 3.06
N GLY A 161 -12.99 7.26 3.33
CA GLY A 161 -13.61 7.01 4.62
C GLY A 161 -14.38 8.23 5.10
N PRO A 162 -14.87 8.21 6.34
CA PRO A 162 -15.60 9.34 6.88
C PRO A 162 -14.72 10.58 6.87
N ALA A 163 -15.34 11.73 6.62
CA ALA A 163 -14.66 13.01 6.64
C ALA A 163 -13.93 13.19 7.97
N LYS A 164 -12.59 13.18 7.96
CA LYS A 164 -11.82 13.60 9.14
C LYS A 164 -12.25 15.04 9.46
N LYS A 165 -12.55 15.34 10.71
CA LYS A 165 -12.73 16.72 11.18
C LYS A 165 -11.52 17.51 10.68
N GLY A 166 -11.74 18.50 9.79
CA GLY A 166 -10.67 19.32 9.19
C GLY A 166 -10.33 19.06 7.72
N LEU A 167 -10.90 18.04 7.05
CA LEU A 167 -10.86 18.00 5.60
C LEU A 167 -11.78 19.10 5.07
N SER A 168 -11.21 20.02 4.26
CA SER A 168 -11.99 21.02 3.52
C SER A 168 -13.11 20.31 2.76
N ALA A 169 -14.33 20.84 2.85
CA ALA A 169 -15.49 20.33 2.08
C ALA A 169 -15.17 20.22 0.58
N PHE A 170 -14.27 21.06 0.07
CA PHE A 170 -13.77 21.04 -1.30
C PHE A 170 -12.95 19.79 -1.68
N ARG A 171 -12.51 18.99 -0.71
CA ARG A 171 -11.74 17.76 -0.93
C ARG A 171 -12.47 16.48 -0.51
N ALA A 172 -13.67 16.57 0.01
CA ALA A 172 -14.45 15.42 0.48
C ALA A 172 -14.73 14.39 -0.63
N HIS A 173 -14.74 14.83 -1.88
CA HIS A 173 -14.93 13.98 -3.07
C HIS A 173 -13.64 13.35 -3.59
N VAL A 174 -12.47 13.68 -3.03
CA VAL A 174 -11.18 13.17 -3.51
C VAL A 174 -10.78 11.92 -2.73
N SER A 175 -10.63 10.81 -3.44
CA SER A 175 -10.04 9.57 -2.95
C SER A 175 -8.60 9.45 -3.44
N CYS A 176 -7.83 8.52 -2.88
CA CYS A 176 -6.44 8.30 -3.29
C CYS A 176 -6.20 6.85 -3.74
N PHE A 177 -5.07 6.60 -4.40
CA PHE A 177 -4.70 5.30 -4.94
C PHE A 177 -4.74 4.18 -3.90
N ALA A 178 -4.40 4.46 -2.66
CA ALA A 178 -4.47 3.49 -1.57
C ALA A 178 -5.89 2.95 -1.34
N ASN A 179 -6.93 3.73 -1.67
CA ASN A 179 -8.33 3.29 -1.59
C ASN A 179 -8.79 2.42 -2.77
N PHE A 180 -7.94 2.18 -3.77
CA PHE A 180 -8.06 1.06 -4.71
C PHE A 180 -7.33 -0.17 -4.16
N VAL A 181 -6.05 -0.02 -3.91
CA VAL A 181 -5.10 -1.11 -3.68
C VAL A 181 -5.44 -1.93 -2.43
N TYR A 182 -5.60 -1.28 -1.28
CA TYR A 182 -5.82 -2.03 -0.05
C TYR A 182 -7.18 -2.70 0.03
N PRO A 183 -8.30 -2.11 -0.43
CA PRO A 183 -9.56 -2.84 -0.53
C PRO A 183 -9.52 -4.02 -1.51
N ILE A 184 -8.87 -3.87 -2.67
CA ILE A 184 -8.70 -4.98 -3.63
C ILE A 184 -7.97 -6.13 -2.94
N GLN A 185 -6.83 -5.86 -2.30
CA GLN A 185 -6.05 -6.87 -1.58
C GLN A 185 -6.86 -7.52 -0.46
N ALA A 186 -7.47 -6.71 0.42
CA ALA A 186 -8.18 -7.22 1.58
C ALA A 186 -9.39 -8.08 1.20
N LEU A 187 -10.20 -7.65 0.22
CA LEU A 187 -11.34 -8.41 -0.26
C LEU A 187 -10.92 -9.67 -1.02
N SER A 188 -9.78 -9.66 -1.71
CA SER A 188 -9.20 -10.85 -2.33
C SER A 188 -8.81 -11.89 -1.29
N HIS A 189 -8.11 -11.50 -0.23
CA HIS A 189 -7.76 -12.40 0.86
C HIS A 189 -9.01 -12.88 1.63
N TYR A 190 -10.00 -12.00 1.82
CA TYR A 190 -11.27 -12.38 2.46
C TYR A 190 -12.02 -13.42 1.62
N HIS A 191 -12.10 -13.22 0.29
CA HIS A 191 -12.68 -14.21 -0.61
C HIS A 191 -11.94 -15.56 -0.54
N GLN A 192 -10.62 -15.56 -0.55
CA GLN A 192 -9.83 -16.80 -0.40
C GLN A 192 -10.14 -17.55 0.89
N ALA A 193 -10.36 -16.83 1.99
CA ALA A 193 -10.62 -17.43 3.29
C ALA A 193 -12.07 -17.92 3.47
N THR A 194 -13.04 -17.30 2.76
CA THR A 194 -14.48 -17.52 3.02
C THR A 194 -15.28 -18.04 1.84
N GLY A 195 -14.77 -17.87 0.62
CA GLY A 195 -15.54 -18.11 -0.60
C GLY A 195 -16.55 -17.00 -0.95
N ASP A 196 -16.54 -15.84 -0.26
CA ASP A 196 -17.48 -14.75 -0.51
C ASP A 196 -17.32 -14.19 -1.93
N THR A 197 -18.27 -14.53 -2.80
CA THR A 197 -18.25 -14.16 -4.22
C THR A 197 -18.50 -12.66 -4.46
N LYS A 198 -19.21 -11.99 -3.56
CA LYS A 198 -19.45 -10.54 -3.65
C LYS A 198 -18.18 -9.75 -3.38
N ALA A 199 -17.36 -10.19 -2.42
CA ALA A 199 -16.05 -9.61 -2.17
C ALA A 199 -15.14 -9.74 -3.41
N ALA A 200 -15.12 -10.93 -4.02
CA ALA A 200 -14.38 -11.18 -5.27
C ALA A 200 -14.86 -10.29 -6.42
N GLU A 201 -16.17 -10.18 -6.64
CA GLU A 201 -16.75 -9.34 -7.68
C GLU A 201 -16.32 -7.87 -7.55
N ILE A 202 -16.43 -7.32 -6.33
CA ILE A 202 -16.06 -5.92 -6.06
C ILE A 202 -14.57 -5.71 -6.24
N ALA A 203 -13.73 -6.63 -5.77
CA ALA A 203 -12.27 -6.56 -5.96
C ALA A 203 -11.91 -6.58 -7.44
N CYS A 204 -12.50 -7.48 -8.24
CA CYS A 204 -12.28 -7.56 -9.68
C CYS A 204 -12.69 -6.28 -10.41
N ARG A 205 -13.89 -5.77 -10.14
CA ARG A 205 -14.40 -4.53 -10.77
C ARG A 205 -13.52 -3.32 -10.43
N CYS A 206 -13.10 -3.24 -9.16
CA CYS A 206 -12.24 -2.16 -8.70
C CYS A 206 -10.85 -2.22 -9.36
N ALA A 207 -10.27 -3.41 -9.49
CA ALA A 207 -8.98 -3.62 -10.15
C ALA A 207 -9.05 -3.33 -11.66
N GLU A 208 -10.10 -3.79 -12.34
CA GLU A 208 -10.31 -3.48 -13.75
C GLU A 208 -10.38 -1.97 -13.98
N HIS A 209 -11.18 -1.26 -13.19
CA HIS A 209 -11.27 0.20 -13.28
C HIS A 209 -9.94 0.89 -12.97
N MET A 210 -9.22 0.44 -11.94
CA MET A 210 -7.88 0.93 -11.61
C MET A 210 -6.93 0.79 -12.81
N CYS A 211 -6.92 -0.36 -13.50
CA CYS A 211 -6.10 -0.61 -14.67
C CYS A 211 -6.52 0.27 -15.87
N GLN A 212 -7.81 0.47 -16.09
CA GLN A 212 -8.32 1.36 -17.14
C GLN A 212 -7.92 2.83 -16.94
N LEU A 213 -7.75 3.26 -15.70
CA LEU A 213 -7.31 4.61 -15.35
C LEU A 213 -5.80 4.82 -15.41
N GLN A 214 -5.02 3.75 -15.67
CA GLN A 214 -3.57 3.85 -15.77
C GLN A 214 -3.17 4.82 -16.88
N GLY A 215 -2.18 5.67 -16.59
CA GLY A 215 -1.69 6.67 -17.53
C GLY A 215 -1.08 6.05 -18.81
N PRO A 216 -0.95 6.85 -19.88
CA PRO A 216 -0.49 6.34 -21.18
C PRO A 216 0.91 5.75 -21.14
N GLN A 217 1.79 6.23 -20.26
CA GLN A 217 3.15 5.72 -20.06
C GLN A 217 3.26 4.70 -18.92
N GLY A 218 2.14 4.35 -18.27
CA GLY A 218 2.12 3.38 -17.17
C GLY A 218 1.92 3.98 -15.78
N GLN A 219 1.76 5.28 -15.67
CA GLN A 219 1.62 5.95 -14.38
C GLN A 219 0.38 5.48 -13.61
N TRP A 220 0.56 5.08 -12.36
CA TRP A 220 -0.52 4.92 -11.41
C TRP A 220 -0.75 6.26 -10.69
N TRP A 221 -1.86 6.93 -11.06
CA TRP A 221 -2.19 8.24 -10.53
C TRP A 221 -2.52 8.21 -9.04
N TRP A 222 -2.46 9.35 -8.39
CA TRP A 222 -2.69 9.41 -6.94
C TRP A 222 -4.12 9.74 -6.55
N HIS A 223 -4.80 10.70 -7.21
CA HIS A 223 -6.09 11.25 -6.77
C HIS A 223 -7.21 11.01 -7.78
N PHE A 224 -8.37 10.59 -7.26
CA PHE A 224 -9.55 10.23 -8.02
C PHE A 224 -10.81 10.86 -7.43
N ASP A 225 -11.79 11.20 -8.26
CA ASP A 225 -13.10 11.71 -7.84
C ASP A 225 -14.03 10.53 -7.51
N VAL A 226 -14.40 10.40 -6.23
CA VAL A 226 -15.25 9.32 -5.73
C VAL A 226 -16.68 9.35 -6.29
N ARG A 227 -17.10 10.45 -6.91
CA ARG A 227 -18.43 10.60 -7.54
C ARG A 227 -18.45 10.05 -8.96
N THR A 228 -17.32 10.16 -9.69
CA THR A 228 -17.24 9.88 -11.12
C THR A 228 -16.21 8.82 -11.50
N GLY A 229 -15.31 8.46 -10.58
CA GLY A 229 -14.21 7.53 -10.84
C GLY A 229 -13.05 8.12 -11.65
N ARG A 230 -13.10 9.39 -12.03
CA ARG A 230 -12.07 10.02 -12.89
C ARG A 230 -10.86 10.49 -12.10
N VAL A 231 -9.70 10.53 -12.75
CA VAL A 231 -8.49 11.14 -12.20
C VAL A 231 -8.73 12.62 -11.95
N VAL A 232 -8.45 13.11 -10.75
CA VAL A 232 -8.53 14.53 -10.37
C VAL A 232 -7.23 15.25 -10.71
N GLU A 233 -6.11 14.67 -10.34
CA GLU A 233 -4.77 15.23 -10.51
C GLU A 233 -3.80 14.11 -10.89
N GLY A 234 -3.04 14.30 -11.99
CA GLY A 234 -2.04 13.32 -12.44
C GLY A 234 -0.83 13.25 -11.50
N TYR A 235 -0.37 14.40 -11.03
CA TYR A 235 0.86 14.48 -10.24
C TYR A 235 0.61 14.91 -8.80
N PRO A 236 1.45 14.44 -7.85
CA PRO A 236 2.64 13.61 -8.05
C PRO A 236 2.32 12.16 -8.38
N VAL A 237 3.23 11.51 -9.13
CA VAL A 237 3.24 10.05 -9.37
C VAL A 237 4.28 9.42 -8.44
N TYR A 238 3.86 8.44 -7.66
CA TYR A 238 4.71 7.80 -6.66
C TYR A 238 5.31 6.50 -7.18
N SER A 239 6.60 6.27 -6.89
CA SER A 239 7.28 5.00 -7.17
C SER A 239 6.60 3.82 -6.49
N VAL A 240 6.23 3.95 -5.21
CA VAL A 240 5.52 2.92 -4.43
C VAL A 240 4.21 2.44 -5.07
N HIS A 241 3.56 3.25 -5.90
CA HIS A 241 2.38 2.81 -6.65
C HIS A 241 2.77 1.84 -7.77
N GLN A 242 3.95 2.04 -8.38
CA GLN A 242 4.37 1.33 -9.58
C GLN A 242 4.92 -0.06 -9.27
N ASP A 243 5.81 -0.16 -8.30
CA ASP A 243 6.63 -1.35 -8.04
C ASP A 243 6.15 -2.22 -6.87
N SER A 244 5.21 -1.73 -6.08
CA SER A 244 4.78 -2.44 -4.88
C SER A 244 3.27 -2.43 -4.65
N MET A 245 2.62 -1.26 -4.53
CA MET A 245 1.20 -1.22 -4.14
C MET A 245 0.27 -1.79 -5.22
N ALA A 246 0.42 -1.41 -6.50
CA ALA A 246 -0.37 -2.01 -7.57
C ALA A 246 -0.05 -3.49 -7.77
N PRO A 247 1.24 -3.91 -7.87
CA PRO A 247 1.59 -5.32 -7.91
C PRO A 247 1.00 -6.13 -6.76
N MET A 248 1.10 -5.66 -5.51
CA MET A 248 0.56 -6.33 -4.33
C MET A 248 -0.94 -6.64 -4.47
N ALA A 249 -1.74 -5.65 -4.88
CA ALA A 249 -3.18 -5.83 -5.05
C ALA A 249 -3.51 -6.75 -6.23
N ILE A 250 -2.83 -6.58 -7.36
CA ILE A 250 -3.05 -7.36 -8.57
C ILE A 250 -2.66 -8.82 -8.35
N PHE A 251 -1.53 -9.10 -7.70
CA PHE A 251 -1.11 -10.47 -7.41
C PHE A 251 -2.03 -11.16 -6.39
N ALA A 252 -2.49 -10.44 -5.36
CA ALA A 252 -3.48 -10.97 -4.42
C ALA A 252 -4.80 -11.32 -5.15
N LEU A 253 -5.26 -10.45 -6.07
CA LEU A 253 -6.45 -10.70 -6.87
C LEU A 253 -6.26 -11.88 -7.85
N ALA A 254 -5.13 -11.95 -8.54
CA ALA A 254 -4.82 -13.04 -9.44
C ALA A 254 -4.84 -14.39 -8.71
N ASN A 255 -4.30 -14.42 -7.50
CA ASN A 255 -4.28 -15.61 -6.65
C ASN A 255 -5.68 -16.01 -6.17
N ALA A 256 -6.52 -15.02 -5.84
CA ALA A 256 -7.86 -15.27 -5.33
C ALA A 256 -8.89 -15.62 -6.41
N CYS A 257 -8.82 -14.97 -7.56
CA CYS A 257 -9.87 -14.97 -8.58
C CYS A 257 -9.37 -15.43 -9.96
N GLY A 258 -8.10 -15.74 -10.14
CA GLY A 258 -7.50 -16.13 -11.43
C GLY A 258 -7.50 -15.00 -12.49
N ARG A 259 -7.72 -13.74 -12.07
CA ARG A 259 -7.73 -12.60 -13.00
C ARG A 259 -6.31 -12.08 -13.22
N ASP A 260 -5.91 -11.98 -14.47
CA ASP A 260 -4.56 -11.53 -14.86
C ASP A 260 -4.59 -10.07 -15.34
N TYR A 261 -3.80 -9.22 -14.64
CA TYR A 261 -3.55 -7.84 -15.01
C TYR A 261 -2.03 -7.55 -15.02
N SER A 262 -1.21 -8.58 -15.26
CA SER A 262 0.26 -8.48 -15.30
C SER A 262 0.76 -7.42 -16.28
N ALA A 263 0.13 -7.28 -17.43
CA ALA A 263 0.45 -6.24 -18.41
C ALA A 263 0.37 -4.81 -17.84
N SER A 264 -0.57 -4.55 -16.92
CA SER A 264 -0.65 -3.26 -16.22
C SER A 264 0.47 -3.07 -15.20
N VAL A 265 0.90 -4.16 -14.54
CA VAL A 265 2.07 -4.14 -13.64
C VAL A 265 3.33 -3.83 -14.44
N GLU A 266 3.57 -4.55 -15.55
CA GLU A 266 4.72 -4.35 -16.42
C GLU A 266 4.80 -2.91 -16.96
N LYS A 267 3.66 -2.36 -17.37
CA LYS A 267 3.56 -0.98 -17.83
C LYS A 267 3.91 0.03 -16.74
N GLY A 268 3.47 -0.22 -15.49
CA GLY A 268 3.83 0.61 -14.34
C GLY A 268 5.33 0.56 -14.02
N LEU A 269 5.92 -0.64 -14.04
CA LEU A 269 7.37 -0.82 -13.88
C LEU A 269 8.15 -0.14 -14.99
N SER A 270 7.70 -0.27 -16.24
CA SER A 270 8.33 0.38 -17.40
C SER A 270 8.43 1.90 -17.21
N TRP A 271 7.37 2.54 -16.71
CA TRP A 271 7.42 3.96 -16.35
C TRP A 271 8.40 4.25 -15.21
N LEU A 272 8.46 3.41 -14.19
CA LEU A 272 9.38 3.63 -13.05
C LEU A 272 10.85 3.62 -13.49
N PHE A 273 11.22 2.72 -14.40
CA PHE A 273 12.57 2.66 -14.97
C PHE A 273 12.88 3.84 -15.90
N ASN A 274 11.88 4.30 -16.66
CA ASN A 274 12.05 5.33 -17.67
C ASN A 274 10.93 6.38 -17.58
N PRO A 275 10.86 7.17 -16.51
CA PRO A 275 9.83 8.20 -16.36
C PRO A 275 10.06 9.28 -17.42
N THR A 276 9.02 9.56 -18.24
CA THR A 276 9.11 10.49 -19.38
C THR A 276 9.13 11.95 -18.97
N GLU A 277 8.78 12.25 -17.72
CA GLU A 277 8.64 13.59 -17.18
C GLU A 277 9.98 14.20 -16.70
N ILE A 278 10.97 13.37 -16.45
CA ILE A 278 12.25 13.78 -15.87
C ILE A 278 13.44 13.28 -16.70
N SER A 279 14.53 14.04 -16.68
CA SER A 279 15.81 13.59 -17.20
C SER A 279 16.55 12.79 -16.13
N GLY A 280 16.29 11.49 -16.04
CA GLY A 280 16.90 10.61 -15.04
C GLY A 280 15.92 9.54 -14.55
N SER A 281 16.29 8.81 -13.50
CA SER A 281 15.51 7.73 -12.94
C SER A 281 15.14 7.99 -11.49
N LEU A 282 13.99 7.44 -11.08
CA LEU A 282 13.65 7.33 -9.65
C LEU A 282 14.45 6.21 -8.97
N ILE A 283 15.01 5.27 -9.74
CA ILE A 283 15.88 4.21 -9.26
C ILE A 283 17.33 4.69 -9.35
N ASP A 284 17.94 4.93 -8.21
CA ASP A 284 19.34 5.33 -8.07
C ASP A 284 20.17 4.09 -7.73
N THR A 285 20.74 3.46 -8.75
CA THR A 285 21.52 2.22 -8.61
C THR A 285 22.87 2.44 -7.96
N GLU A 286 23.44 3.65 -8.05
CA GLU A 286 24.70 3.98 -7.39
C GLU A 286 24.55 4.03 -5.87
N ARG A 287 23.36 4.49 -5.41
CA ARG A 287 23.04 4.62 -3.98
C ARG A 287 22.18 3.49 -3.44
N ASN A 288 21.77 2.55 -4.29
CA ASN A 288 20.82 1.49 -3.94
C ASN A 288 19.57 2.04 -3.26
N ILE A 289 18.89 3.00 -3.91
CA ILE A 289 17.69 3.64 -3.36
C ILE A 289 16.65 3.90 -4.46
N ILE A 290 15.38 3.89 -4.07
CA ILE A 290 14.28 4.32 -4.93
C ILE A 290 13.72 5.62 -4.35
N TRP A 291 13.79 6.68 -5.14
CA TRP A 291 13.25 7.98 -4.78
C TRP A 291 11.72 7.98 -4.85
N ARG A 292 11.11 8.80 -4.04
CA ARG A 292 9.69 8.69 -3.70
C ARG A 292 8.74 8.95 -4.85
N LYS A 293 8.95 9.99 -5.65
CA LYS A 293 7.97 10.43 -6.64
C LYS A 293 8.52 11.44 -7.64
N VAL A 294 7.85 11.51 -8.79
CA VAL A 294 7.87 12.66 -9.69
C VAL A 294 6.80 13.65 -9.26
N ALA A 295 7.17 14.90 -9.07
CA ALA A 295 6.29 15.96 -8.60
C ALA A 295 6.37 17.21 -9.48
N ARG A 296 5.36 18.06 -9.37
CA ARG A 296 5.39 19.39 -10.01
C ARG A 296 6.38 20.30 -9.30
N ARG A 297 7.00 21.17 -10.09
CA ARG A 297 7.75 22.31 -9.56
C ARG A 297 6.76 23.43 -9.26
N GLU A 298 6.14 23.38 -8.08
CA GLU A 298 5.14 24.31 -7.62
C GLU A 298 5.40 24.81 -6.19
N PRO A 299 5.00 26.05 -5.82
CA PRO A 299 5.04 26.50 -4.44
C PRO A 299 3.98 25.75 -3.61
N GLY A 300 4.43 25.01 -2.59
CA GLY A 300 3.56 24.28 -1.68
C GLY A 300 2.72 23.19 -2.37
N ARG A 301 1.39 23.34 -2.35
CA ARG A 301 0.40 22.38 -2.88
C ARG A 301 -0.64 23.08 -3.76
N LEU A 302 -0.25 24.16 -4.43
CA LEU A 302 -1.13 25.08 -5.14
C LEU A 302 -1.96 24.38 -6.23
N VAL A 303 -1.31 23.69 -7.15
CA VAL A 303 -2.01 22.97 -8.26
C VAL A 303 -2.98 21.93 -7.73
N ARG A 304 -2.54 21.14 -6.74
CA ARG A 304 -3.39 20.13 -6.12
C ARG A 304 -4.63 20.72 -5.45
N SER A 305 -4.50 21.86 -4.79
CA SER A 305 -5.62 22.55 -4.18
C SER A 305 -6.55 23.12 -5.24
N LEU A 306 -6.00 23.72 -6.29
CA LEU A 306 -6.75 24.26 -7.41
C LEU A 306 -7.55 23.18 -8.16
N GLN A 307 -6.90 22.06 -8.51
CA GLN A 307 -7.55 20.94 -9.18
C GLN A 307 -8.65 20.29 -8.32
N ALA A 308 -8.44 20.17 -7.01
CA ALA A 308 -9.47 19.69 -6.11
C ALA A 308 -10.69 20.63 -6.05
N THR A 309 -10.47 21.94 -6.04
CA THR A 309 -11.54 22.95 -6.01
C THR A 309 -12.31 22.95 -7.34
N THR A 310 -11.64 22.98 -8.48
CA THR A 310 -12.29 22.97 -9.79
C THR A 310 -13.06 21.67 -10.03
N SER A 311 -12.51 20.52 -9.66
CA SER A 311 -13.21 19.23 -9.75
C SER A 311 -14.39 19.12 -8.78
N CYS A 312 -14.37 19.85 -7.66
CA CYS A 312 -15.51 19.94 -6.74
C CYS A 312 -16.71 20.63 -7.43
N LEU A 313 -16.45 21.71 -8.19
CA LEU A 313 -17.48 22.42 -8.94
C LEU A 313 -17.99 21.59 -10.13
N HIS A 314 -17.08 21.03 -10.93
CA HIS A 314 -17.44 20.15 -12.04
C HIS A 314 -16.31 19.16 -12.34
N SER A 315 -16.62 17.87 -12.34
CA SER A 315 -15.62 16.80 -12.43
C SER A 315 -14.83 16.76 -13.76
N ALA A 316 -15.29 17.41 -14.81
CA ALA A 316 -14.60 17.48 -16.11
C ALA A 316 -13.74 18.73 -16.27
N ILE A 317 -13.86 19.71 -15.40
CA ILE A 317 -13.05 20.94 -15.49
C ILE A 317 -11.60 20.63 -15.12
N ARG A 318 -10.69 20.92 -16.03
CA ARG A 318 -9.24 20.91 -15.82
C ARG A 318 -8.73 22.32 -16.05
N VAL A 319 -7.82 22.79 -15.22
CA VAL A 319 -7.18 24.08 -15.40
C VAL A 319 -6.22 23.98 -16.58
N PRO A 320 -6.45 24.70 -17.68
CA PRO A 320 -5.55 24.64 -18.83
C PRO A 320 -4.19 25.26 -18.49
N GLY A 321 -3.13 24.80 -19.17
CA GLY A 321 -1.78 25.36 -19.00
C GLY A 321 -1.06 25.01 -17.69
N VAL A 322 -1.67 24.21 -16.81
CA VAL A 322 -1.04 23.79 -15.53
C VAL A 322 0.30 23.10 -15.75
N ASP A 323 0.38 22.23 -16.77
CA ASP A 323 1.62 21.49 -17.07
C ASP A 323 2.72 22.38 -17.62
N PHE A 324 2.35 23.47 -18.28
CA PHE A 324 3.29 24.48 -18.78
C PHE A 324 3.80 25.39 -17.64
N LEU A 325 2.92 25.85 -16.76
CA LEU A 325 3.28 26.73 -15.64
C LEU A 325 3.98 25.98 -14.50
N PHE A 326 3.55 24.75 -14.23
CA PHE A 326 4.05 23.90 -13.16
C PHE A 326 4.39 22.50 -13.67
N PRO A 327 5.45 22.37 -14.49
CA PRO A 327 5.79 21.09 -15.10
C PRO A 327 6.15 20.03 -14.07
N PRO A 328 5.79 18.75 -14.29
CA PRO A 328 6.08 17.64 -13.39
C PRO A 328 7.52 17.10 -13.59
N VAL A 329 8.51 17.95 -13.34
CA VAL A 329 9.94 17.68 -13.62
C VAL A 329 10.79 17.58 -12.34
N SER A 330 10.18 17.49 -11.18
CA SER A 330 10.89 17.48 -9.90
C SER A 330 10.88 16.09 -9.28
N ILE A 331 12.06 15.61 -8.87
CA ILE A 331 12.20 14.40 -8.06
C ILE A 331 12.13 14.78 -6.57
N ASP A 332 11.28 14.08 -5.82
CA ASP A 332 11.30 14.13 -4.36
C ASP A 332 12.33 13.12 -3.85
N TYR A 333 13.50 13.61 -3.48
CA TYR A 333 14.62 12.82 -2.97
C TYR A 333 14.39 12.35 -1.52
N GLU A 334 13.29 11.65 -1.33
CA GLU A 334 12.89 10.99 -0.11
C GLU A 334 12.70 9.49 -0.37
N SER A 335 13.06 8.63 0.56
CA SER A 335 12.72 7.20 0.55
C SER A 335 12.11 6.80 1.89
N ARG A 336 11.24 5.81 1.91
CA ARG A 336 10.52 5.38 3.11
C ARG A 336 10.52 3.86 3.27
N PRO A 337 10.69 3.36 4.50
CA PRO A 337 10.75 1.92 4.76
C PRO A 337 9.50 1.15 4.31
N TYR A 338 8.31 1.73 4.43
CA TYR A 338 7.07 1.06 4.03
C TYR A 338 7.06 0.71 2.53
N HIS A 339 7.67 1.54 1.69
CA HIS A 339 7.80 1.29 0.26
C HIS A 339 8.62 0.02 0.01
N MET A 340 9.78 -0.06 0.65
CA MET A 340 10.67 -1.23 0.53
C MET A 340 10.02 -2.49 1.10
N GLY A 341 9.32 -2.36 2.24
CA GLY A 341 8.55 -3.46 2.83
C GLY A 341 7.46 -3.98 1.88
N TRP A 342 6.73 -3.08 1.22
CA TRP A 342 5.72 -3.49 0.24
C TRP A 342 6.32 -4.10 -1.04
N ILE A 343 7.52 -3.68 -1.49
CA ILE A 343 8.23 -4.36 -2.58
C ILE A 343 8.49 -5.81 -2.19
N LEU A 344 9.14 -6.04 -1.04
CA LEU A 344 9.45 -7.40 -0.59
C LEU A 344 8.19 -8.25 -0.47
N HIS A 345 7.12 -7.72 0.13
CA HIS A 345 5.86 -8.43 0.30
C HIS A 345 5.19 -8.80 -1.04
N ALA A 346 5.04 -7.84 -1.95
CA ALA A 346 4.38 -8.06 -3.24
C ALA A 346 5.12 -9.09 -4.10
N TRP A 347 6.42 -8.96 -4.21
CA TRP A 347 7.23 -9.82 -5.07
C TRP A 347 7.55 -11.18 -4.47
N HIS A 348 7.51 -11.33 -3.13
CA HIS A 348 7.53 -12.64 -2.51
C HIS A 348 6.30 -13.47 -2.88
N LEU A 349 5.11 -12.86 -2.83
CA LEU A 349 3.87 -13.51 -3.25
C LEU A 349 3.93 -13.98 -4.71
N ASN A 350 4.44 -13.16 -5.61
CA ASN A 350 4.59 -13.51 -7.02
C ASN A 350 5.57 -14.68 -7.23
N ARG A 351 6.74 -14.64 -6.61
CA ARG A 351 7.73 -15.74 -6.67
C ARG A 351 7.14 -17.08 -6.20
N LYS A 352 6.36 -17.05 -5.14
CA LYS A 352 5.69 -18.25 -4.62
C LYS A 352 4.69 -18.82 -5.63
N GLN A 353 3.87 -17.96 -6.24
CA GLN A 353 2.89 -18.37 -7.26
C GLN A 353 3.55 -18.99 -8.50
N GLU A 354 4.61 -18.38 -9.01
CA GLU A 354 5.35 -18.88 -10.15
C GLU A 354 5.95 -20.26 -9.86
N SER A 355 6.52 -20.45 -8.66
CA SER A 355 7.06 -21.74 -8.22
C SER A 355 5.97 -22.81 -8.13
N GLU A 356 4.80 -22.48 -7.58
CA GLU A 356 3.66 -23.43 -7.48
C GLU A 356 3.11 -23.81 -8.85
N LYS A 357 3.00 -22.86 -9.79
CA LYS A 357 2.60 -23.14 -11.19
C LYS A 357 3.60 -24.06 -11.91
N GLN A 358 4.90 -23.82 -11.74
CA GLN A 358 5.94 -24.67 -12.31
C GLN A 358 5.90 -26.09 -11.76
N ILE A 359 5.74 -26.26 -10.45
CA ILE A 359 5.62 -27.58 -9.82
C ILE A 359 4.37 -28.33 -10.32
N SER A 360 3.23 -27.62 -10.43
CA SER A 360 2.00 -28.21 -10.95
C SER A 360 2.14 -28.64 -12.42
N ALA A 361 2.76 -27.80 -13.24
CA ALA A 361 3.02 -28.13 -14.65
C ALA A 361 3.95 -29.35 -14.82
N LEU A 362 4.94 -29.50 -13.94
CA LEU A 362 5.83 -30.67 -13.92
C LEU A 362 5.08 -31.94 -13.53
N LYS A 363 4.20 -31.88 -12.52
CA LYS A 363 3.37 -33.04 -12.10
C LYS A 363 2.44 -33.50 -13.20
N ASN A 364 1.82 -32.56 -13.95
CA ASN A 364 0.91 -32.90 -15.04
C ASN A 364 1.61 -33.45 -16.30
N LYS A 365 2.94 -33.28 -16.44
CA LYS A 365 3.73 -33.87 -17.53
C LYS A 365 4.17 -35.30 -17.25
N HIS A 366 4.05 -35.77 -16.01
CA HIS A 366 4.44 -37.11 -15.56
C HIS A 366 3.22 -38.01 -15.27
N GLN A 367 2.01 -37.52 -15.49
CA GLN A 367 0.75 -38.30 -15.58
C GLN A 367 0.37 -38.56 -17.05
#